data_f70000e988519e1ab438f2089696270d
#
_entry.id   f70000e988519e1ab438f2089696270d
#
_cell.length_a   1.000
_cell.length_b   1.000
_cell.length_c   1.000
_cell.angle_alpha   90.00
_cell.angle_beta   90.00
_cell.angle_gamma   90.00
#
_symmetry.space_group_name_H-M   'P 1'
#
loop_
_entity.id
_entity.type
_entity.pdbx_description
1 polymer ?
#
loop_
_entity_poly.entity_id
_entity_poly.type
_entity_poly.pdbx_seq_one_letter_code
_entity_poly.pdbx_strand_id
1 'polypeptide(L)'
;AGMSLTAARTLDPGLSALFRNQSLERGRLRQLAAAAGRWTPDITLLDDGLLLNISGSTRLFGGIDRLVERIQRWICAESMDPCISLMPTAASARLCARARKASRVTSRQNILPVVRSLSASALITDIKNQRLLMQLGTRTVGDLLRLPRDGLARRFGPDLLIQLDRLLGHFPDPQIVFKPMLRF
;
A
#
# COMPACT_ATOMS: atom_id res chain seq x y z
N ALA A 1 -7.30 -11.51 13.66
CA ALA A 1 -6.05 -12.21 13.31
C ALA A 1 -5.33 -12.59 14.59
N GLY A 2 -4.63 -13.75 14.61
CA GLY A 2 -3.90 -14.23 15.81
C GLY A 2 -4.54 -15.42 16.53
N MET A 3 -5.66 -15.94 16.03
CA MET A 3 -6.27 -17.18 16.51
C MET A 3 -5.52 -18.40 15.93
N SER A 4 -5.33 -19.44 16.74
CA SER A 4 -4.77 -20.71 16.24
C SER A 4 -5.77 -21.40 15.29
N LEU A 5 -5.25 -22.21 14.35
CA LEU A 5 -6.09 -22.95 13.42
C LEU A 5 -7.06 -23.89 14.15
N THR A 6 -6.61 -24.51 15.25
CA THR A 6 -7.45 -25.37 16.09
C THR A 6 -8.62 -24.58 16.68
N ALA A 7 -8.36 -23.42 17.29
CA ALA A 7 -9.42 -22.58 17.84
C ALA A 7 -10.39 -22.07 16.76
N ALA A 8 -9.88 -21.72 15.56
CA ALA A 8 -10.72 -21.30 14.46
C ALA A 8 -11.66 -22.43 13.97
N ARG A 9 -11.16 -23.66 13.87
CA ARG A 9 -11.98 -24.84 13.50
C ARG A 9 -13.00 -25.24 14.55
N THR A 10 -12.74 -24.93 15.83
CA THR A 10 -13.74 -25.14 16.89
C THR A 10 -14.92 -24.18 16.73
N LEU A 11 -14.68 -22.95 16.25
CA LEU A 11 -15.71 -21.96 16.01
C LEU A 11 -16.46 -22.21 14.68
N ASP A 12 -15.75 -22.70 13.66
CA ASP A 12 -16.31 -23.03 12.35
C ASP A 12 -15.70 -24.35 11.85
N PRO A 13 -16.40 -25.50 12.06
CA PRO A 13 -15.92 -26.80 11.59
C PRO A 13 -15.74 -26.92 10.09
N GLY A 14 -16.46 -26.09 9.30
CA GLY A 14 -16.35 -26.03 7.84
C GLY A 14 -15.15 -25.22 7.32
N LEU A 15 -14.34 -24.62 8.19
CA LEU A 15 -13.24 -23.78 7.81
C LEU A 15 -12.17 -24.54 7.01
N SER A 16 -11.98 -24.13 5.77
CA SER A 16 -10.86 -24.58 4.94
C SER A 16 -9.63 -23.71 5.20
N ALA A 17 -8.52 -24.37 5.59
CA ALA A 17 -7.25 -23.69 5.79
C ALA A 17 -6.30 -23.99 4.64
N LEU A 18 -5.82 -22.93 3.98
CA LEU A 18 -4.81 -23.01 2.94
C LEU A 18 -3.48 -22.44 3.46
N PHE A 19 -2.39 -23.16 3.22
CA PHE A 19 -1.06 -22.62 3.50
C PHE A 19 -0.70 -21.53 2.50
N ARG A 20 -0.24 -20.41 3.02
CA ARG A 20 0.23 -19.31 2.19
C ARG A 20 1.47 -19.75 1.40
N ASN A 21 1.47 -19.57 0.08
CA ASN A 21 2.61 -19.81 -0.77
C ASN A 21 3.18 -18.49 -1.31
N GLN A 22 4.16 -17.95 -0.60
CA GLN A 22 4.79 -16.66 -0.96
C GLN A 22 5.46 -16.69 -2.34
N SER A 23 5.97 -17.84 -2.78
CA SER A 23 6.61 -17.97 -4.11
C SER A 23 5.58 -17.80 -5.23
N LEU A 24 4.42 -18.45 -5.10
CA LEU A 24 3.32 -18.30 -6.06
C LEU A 24 2.77 -16.86 -6.06
N GLU A 25 2.59 -16.26 -4.89
CA GLU A 25 2.15 -14.86 -4.77
C GLU A 25 3.12 -13.90 -5.48
N ARG A 26 4.42 -14.03 -5.21
CA ARG A 26 5.45 -13.22 -5.87
C ARG A 26 5.50 -13.46 -7.39
N GLY A 27 5.35 -14.72 -7.80
CA GLY A 27 5.26 -15.08 -9.22
C GLY A 27 4.08 -14.36 -9.89
N ARG A 28 2.90 -14.40 -9.27
CA ARG A 28 1.70 -13.73 -9.77
C ARG A 28 1.85 -12.21 -9.82
N LEU A 29 2.41 -11.61 -8.77
CA LEU A 29 2.68 -10.16 -8.76
C LEU A 29 3.65 -9.73 -9.87
N ARG A 30 4.68 -10.54 -10.17
CA ARG A 30 5.59 -10.28 -11.31
C ARG A 30 4.88 -10.36 -12.65
N GLN A 31 4.00 -11.33 -12.85
CA GLN A 31 3.18 -11.42 -14.06
C GLN A 31 2.28 -10.19 -14.23
N LEU A 32 1.61 -9.77 -13.16
CA LEU A 32 0.80 -8.55 -13.15
C LEU A 32 1.63 -7.30 -13.41
N ALA A 33 2.83 -7.20 -12.82
CA ALA A 33 3.75 -6.07 -13.06
C ALA A 33 4.16 -6.03 -14.54
N ALA A 34 4.53 -7.16 -15.14
CA ALA A 34 4.85 -7.22 -16.57
C ALA A 34 3.65 -6.81 -17.44
N ALA A 35 2.45 -7.27 -17.12
CA ALA A 35 1.23 -6.91 -17.83
C ALA A 35 0.85 -5.43 -17.63
N ALA A 36 1.13 -4.83 -16.47
CA ALA A 36 0.89 -3.43 -16.18
C ALA A 36 1.80 -2.48 -16.97
N GLY A 37 2.90 -3.01 -17.55
CA GLY A 37 3.79 -2.27 -18.46
C GLY A 37 3.10 -1.60 -19.64
N ARG A 38 1.91 -2.08 -20.04
CA ARG A 38 1.05 -1.43 -21.03
C ARG A 38 0.52 -0.05 -20.63
N TRP A 39 0.49 0.23 -19.33
CA TRP A 39 -0.04 1.47 -18.78
C TRP A 39 1.04 2.49 -18.44
N THR A 40 2.19 2.02 -17.94
CA THR A 40 3.35 2.84 -17.57
C THR A 40 4.60 1.96 -17.49
N PRO A 41 5.77 2.48 -17.86
CA PRO A 41 7.04 1.79 -17.64
C PRO A 41 7.49 1.84 -16.16
N ASP A 42 6.97 2.83 -15.39
CA ASP A 42 7.40 3.09 -14.01
C ASP A 42 6.55 2.27 -13.03
N ILE A 43 6.91 1.01 -12.86
CA ILE A 43 6.23 0.07 -11.96
C ILE A 43 7.18 -0.34 -10.86
N THR A 44 6.72 -0.28 -9.61
CA THR A 44 7.42 -0.84 -8.46
C THR A 44 6.67 -2.06 -7.95
N LEU A 45 7.40 -3.17 -7.83
CA LEU A 45 6.90 -4.40 -7.26
C LEU A 45 7.03 -4.32 -5.73
N LEU A 46 5.90 -4.39 -5.04
CA LEU A 46 5.82 -4.47 -3.57
C LEU A 46 5.57 -5.92 -3.14
N ASP A 47 5.75 -6.22 -1.86
CA ASP A 47 5.47 -7.57 -1.32
C ASP A 47 3.97 -7.91 -1.35
N ASP A 48 3.11 -6.89 -1.32
CA ASP A 48 1.66 -7.00 -1.20
C ASP A 48 0.89 -6.33 -2.36
N GLY A 49 1.58 -5.90 -3.43
CA GLY A 49 0.93 -5.24 -4.55
C GLY A 49 1.88 -4.59 -5.55
N LEU A 50 1.32 -3.70 -6.35
CA LEU A 50 2.04 -2.92 -7.35
C LEU A 50 1.84 -1.43 -7.11
N LEU A 51 2.89 -0.66 -7.34
CA LEU A 51 2.83 0.79 -7.38
C LEU A 51 3.14 1.23 -8.82
N LEU A 52 2.25 2.00 -9.40
CA LEU A 52 2.37 2.51 -10.76
C LEU A 52 2.51 4.03 -10.75
N ASN A 53 3.60 4.56 -11.28
CA ASN A 53 3.69 5.98 -11.54
C ASN A 53 3.09 6.26 -12.93
N ILE A 54 1.88 6.81 -12.94
CA ILE A 54 1.12 7.06 -14.16
C ILE A 54 1.22 8.50 -14.68
N SER A 55 2.00 9.36 -14.00
CA SER A 55 2.07 10.79 -14.32
C SER A 55 2.48 11.06 -15.78
N GLY A 56 3.45 10.29 -16.30
CA GLY A 56 3.90 10.41 -17.69
C GLY A 56 2.94 9.82 -18.73
N SER A 57 1.99 8.99 -18.32
CA SER A 57 1.13 8.23 -19.23
C SER A 57 -0.28 8.82 -19.39
N THR A 58 -0.68 9.76 -18.54
CA THR A 58 -2.05 10.29 -18.49
C THR A 58 -2.53 10.86 -19.82
N ARG A 59 -1.68 11.59 -20.56
CA ARG A 59 -2.03 12.17 -21.87
C ARG A 59 -2.33 11.10 -22.92
N LEU A 60 -1.55 10.01 -22.93
CA LEU A 60 -1.71 8.91 -23.87
C LEU A 60 -3.07 8.22 -23.76
N PHE A 61 -3.63 8.18 -22.56
CA PHE A 61 -4.89 7.49 -22.27
C PHE A 61 -6.11 8.44 -22.16
N GLY A 62 -5.94 9.71 -22.54
CA GLY A 62 -7.04 10.68 -22.53
C GLY A 62 -7.42 11.20 -21.14
N GLY A 63 -6.45 11.27 -20.23
CA GLY A 63 -6.58 11.80 -18.88
C GLY A 63 -6.47 10.74 -17.80
N ILE A 64 -6.30 11.24 -16.58
CA ILE A 64 -6.06 10.39 -15.41
C ILE A 64 -7.26 9.48 -15.10
N ASP A 65 -8.47 9.98 -15.29
CA ASP A 65 -9.71 9.26 -14.96
C ASP A 65 -9.88 8.05 -15.87
N ARG A 66 -9.74 8.26 -17.18
CA ARG A 66 -9.82 7.16 -18.16
C ARG A 66 -8.74 6.11 -17.94
N LEU A 67 -7.53 6.54 -17.60
CA LEU A 67 -6.43 5.62 -17.35
C LEU A 67 -6.71 4.75 -16.11
N VAL A 68 -7.14 5.36 -15.00
CA VAL A 68 -7.48 4.64 -13.76
C VAL A 68 -8.64 3.67 -13.99
N GLU A 69 -9.69 4.06 -14.71
CA GLU A 69 -10.81 3.18 -15.05
C GLU A 69 -10.37 1.97 -15.90
N ARG A 70 -9.45 2.17 -16.86
CA ARG A 70 -8.90 1.08 -17.67
C ARG A 70 -8.08 0.11 -16.83
N ILE A 71 -7.23 0.62 -15.93
CA ILE A 71 -6.44 -0.18 -14.99
C ILE A 71 -7.39 -0.98 -14.08
N GLN A 72 -8.42 -0.35 -13.55
CA GLN A 72 -9.40 -0.99 -12.67
C GLN A 72 -10.14 -2.12 -13.39
N ARG A 73 -10.66 -1.87 -14.59
CA ARG A 73 -11.32 -2.90 -15.40
C ARG A 73 -10.40 -4.06 -15.71
N TRP A 74 -9.14 -3.77 -16.05
CA TRP A 74 -8.16 -4.81 -16.32
C TRP A 74 -7.91 -5.70 -15.10
N ILE A 75 -7.62 -5.12 -13.93
CA ILE A 75 -7.27 -5.94 -12.77
C ILE A 75 -8.48 -6.70 -12.18
N CYS A 76 -9.69 -6.15 -12.30
CA CYS A 76 -10.92 -6.88 -11.95
C CYS A 76 -11.15 -8.10 -12.86
N ALA A 77 -10.78 -8.01 -14.15
CA ALA A 77 -10.87 -9.14 -15.08
C ALA A 77 -9.88 -10.29 -14.74
N GLU A 78 -8.84 -10.02 -13.95
CA GLU A 78 -7.90 -11.03 -13.43
C GLU A 78 -8.45 -11.84 -12.23
N SER A 79 -9.76 -11.74 -11.96
CA SER A 79 -10.44 -12.41 -10.83
C SER A 79 -9.86 -12.05 -9.47
N MET A 80 -9.42 -10.81 -9.32
CA MET A 80 -8.88 -10.26 -8.08
C MET A 80 -9.83 -9.21 -7.49
N ASP A 81 -9.78 -9.05 -6.17
CA ASP A 81 -10.43 -7.95 -5.44
C ASP A 81 -9.36 -6.93 -4.99
N PRO A 82 -8.86 -6.08 -5.91
CA PRO A 82 -7.81 -5.13 -5.59
C PRO A 82 -8.40 -3.91 -4.86
N CYS A 83 -7.64 -3.35 -3.93
CA CYS A 83 -7.88 -2.00 -3.46
C CYS A 83 -6.98 -1.04 -4.26
N ILE A 84 -7.58 -0.23 -5.11
CA ILE A 84 -6.86 0.75 -5.93
C ILE A 84 -6.97 2.13 -5.29
N SER A 85 -5.82 2.78 -5.10
CA SER A 85 -5.75 4.15 -4.59
C SER A 85 -4.86 5.00 -5.47
N LEU A 86 -5.39 6.14 -5.91
CA LEU A 86 -4.66 7.17 -6.63
C LEU A 86 -4.30 8.29 -5.66
N MET A 87 -3.01 8.50 -5.44
CA MET A 87 -2.51 9.49 -4.49
C MET A 87 -1.27 10.20 -5.06
N PRO A 88 -0.98 11.44 -4.59
CA PRO A 88 0.14 12.24 -5.11
C PRO A 88 1.53 11.73 -4.74
N THR A 89 1.65 10.86 -3.69
CA THR A 89 2.92 10.26 -3.27
C THR A 89 2.83 8.75 -3.24
N ALA A 90 3.94 8.08 -3.50
CA ALA A 90 4.05 6.63 -3.46
C ALA A 90 3.66 6.07 -2.09
N ALA A 91 4.17 6.70 -1.01
CA ALA A 91 3.87 6.29 0.36
C ALA A 91 2.38 6.43 0.70
N SER A 92 1.71 7.53 0.28
CA SER A 92 0.28 7.70 0.53
C SER A 92 -0.60 6.73 -0.28
N ALA A 93 -0.24 6.44 -1.53
CA ALA A 93 -0.92 5.45 -2.34
C ALA A 93 -0.85 4.05 -1.70
N ARG A 94 0.36 3.64 -1.29
CA ARG A 94 0.59 2.37 -0.61
C ARG A 94 -0.16 2.26 0.72
N LEU A 95 -0.15 3.31 1.52
CA LEU A 95 -0.88 3.33 2.80
C LEU A 95 -2.39 3.19 2.59
N CYS A 96 -2.98 3.94 1.68
CA CYS A 96 -4.41 3.87 1.37
C CYS A 96 -4.81 2.48 0.87
N ALA A 97 -4.02 1.89 -0.04
CA ALA A 97 -4.28 0.54 -0.55
C ALA A 97 -4.21 -0.53 0.56
N ARG A 98 -3.20 -0.48 1.43
CA ARG A 98 -3.06 -1.38 2.60
C ARG A 98 -4.18 -1.23 3.60
N ALA A 99 -4.64 -0.02 3.84
CA ALA A 99 -5.79 0.26 4.70
C ALA A 99 -7.14 -0.07 4.02
N ARG A 100 -7.12 -0.66 2.80
CA ARG A 100 -8.29 -0.94 1.95
C ARG A 100 -9.20 0.29 1.77
N LYS A 101 -8.58 1.47 1.71
CA LYS A 101 -9.25 2.75 1.48
C LYS A 101 -9.02 3.16 0.03
N ALA A 102 -9.93 2.79 -0.85
CA ALA A 102 -9.94 3.34 -2.20
C ALA A 102 -10.04 4.86 -2.14
N SER A 103 -9.06 5.54 -2.70
CA SER A 103 -8.94 7.00 -2.63
C SER A 103 -8.51 7.56 -3.97
N ARG A 104 -9.00 8.76 -4.29
CA ARG A 104 -8.65 9.45 -5.53
C ARG A 104 -8.29 10.89 -5.21
N VAL A 105 -7.00 11.14 -5.08
CA VAL A 105 -6.43 12.45 -4.73
C VAL A 105 -5.29 12.75 -5.69
N THR A 106 -5.30 13.93 -6.27
CA THR A 106 -4.28 14.37 -7.23
C THR A 106 -3.43 15.52 -6.70
N SER A 107 -3.90 16.24 -5.68
CA SER A 107 -3.17 17.34 -5.05
C SER A 107 -2.54 16.94 -3.73
N ARG A 108 -1.29 17.35 -3.49
CA ARG A 108 -0.58 17.09 -2.23
C ARG A 108 -1.30 17.68 -1.02
N GLN A 109 -1.95 18.81 -1.15
CA GLN A 109 -2.70 19.47 -0.08
C GLN A 109 -3.83 18.60 0.48
N ASN A 110 -4.35 17.69 -0.34
CA ASN A 110 -5.45 16.81 0.01
C ASN A 110 -5.00 15.43 0.54
N ILE A 111 -3.70 15.20 0.73
CA ILE A 111 -3.20 13.94 1.30
C ILE A 111 -3.61 13.82 2.78
N LEU A 112 -3.32 14.85 3.58
CA LEU A 112 -3.53 14.81 5.03
C LEU A 112 -4.98 14.50 5.44
N PRO A 113 -6.02 15.14 4.87
CA PRO A 113 -7.42 14.81 5.18
C PRO A 113 -7.76 13.33 5.00
N VAL A 114 -7.18 12.67 3.99
CA VAL A 114 -7.42 11.26 3.70
C VAL A 114 -6.66 10.34 4.63
N VAL A 115 -5.35 10.58 4.81
CA VAL A 115 -4.49 9.65 5.54
C VAL A 115 -4.63 9.73 7.06
N ARG A 116 -5.06 10.88 7.61
CA ARG A 116 -5.18 11.09 9.06
C ARG A 116 -6.11 10.10 9.75
N SER A 117 -7.15 9.64 9.07
CA SER A 117 -8.13 8.69 9.59
C SER A 117 -7.72 7.23 9.45
N LEU A 118 -6.67 6.95 8.68
CA LEU A 118 -6.22 5.59 8.42
C LEU A 118 -5.52 5.00 9.65
N SER A 119 -5.61 3.67 9.79
CA SER A 119 -4.96 2.95 10.88
C SER A 119 -3.43 3.13 10.84
N ALA A 120 -2.83 3.48 11.97
CA ALA A 120 -1.39 3.55 12.13
C ALA A 120 -0.71 2.18 11.88
N SER A 121 -1.41 1.07 12.12
CA SER A 121 -0.91 -0.28 11.85
C SER A 121 -0.75 -0.58 10.35
N ALA A 122 -1.44 0.14 9.47
CA ALA A 122 -1.23 0.02 8.03
C ALA A 122 0.09 0.67 7.57
N LEU A 123 0.56 1.67 8.31
CA LEU A 123 1.86 2.32 8.08
C LEU A 123 3.00 1.52 8.73
N ILE A 124 2.81 1.09 9.97
CA ILE A 124 3.81 0.38 10.78
C ILE A 124 3.48 -1.11 10.74
N THR A 125 4.23 -1.87 9.97
CA THR A 125 4.00 -3.32 9.76
C THR A 125 4.77 -4.21 10.72
N ASP A 126 5.77 -3.67 11.42
CA ASP A 126 6.54 -4.43 12.42
C ASP A 126 5.71 -4.68 13.67
N ILE A 127 5.65 -5.95 14.11
CA ILE A 127 4.82 -6.43 15.24
C ILE A 127 5.20 -5.73 16.55
N LYS A 128 6.51 -5.50 16.78
CA LYS A 128 7.00 -4.84 17.99
C LYS A 128 6.46 -3.41 18.08
N ASN A 129 6.58 -2.67 16.99
CA ASN A 129 6.10 -1.29 16.90
C ASN A 129 4.58 -1.21 16.91
N GLN A 130 3.86 -2.20 16.37
CA GLN A 130 2.40 -2.28 16.49
C GLN A 130 1.93 -2.44 17.94
N ARG A 131 2.63 -3.26 18.74
CA ARG A 131 2.34 -3.39 20.18
C ARG A 131 2.56 -2.07 20.91
N LEU A 132 3.63 -1.36 20.58
CA LEU A 132 3.92 -0.04 21.14
C LEU A 132 2.85 1.00 20.79
N LEU A 133 2.32 0.99 19.56
CA LEU A 133 1.17 1.84 19.18
C LEU A 133 -0.05 1.57 20.05
N MET A 134 -0.36 0.29 20.30
CA MET A 134 -1.50 -0.08 21.16
C MET A 134 -1.30 0.42 22.60
N GLN A 135 -0.10 0.28 23.16
CA GLN A 135 0.23 0.76 24.49
C GLN A 135 0.11 2.28 24.62
N LEU A 136 0.42 3.01 23.55
CA LEU A 136 0.31 4.48 23.51
C LEU A 136 -1.11 4.97 23.19
N GLY A 137 -2.06 4.08 22.96
CA GLY A 137 -3.41 4.44 22.53
C GLY A 137 -3.47 5.09 21.14
N THR A 138 -2.39 5.01 20.35
CA THR A 138 -2.26 5.61 19.03
C THR A 138 -2.87 4.69 17.98
N ARG A 139 -4.05 5.04 17.49
CA ARG A 139 -4.80 4.19 16.56
C ARG A 139 -4.69 4.63 15.12
N THR A 140 -4.56 5.93 14.88
CA THR A 140 -4.59 6.52 13.54
C THR A 140 -3.28 7.21 13.19
N VAL A 141 -3.06 7.42 11.90
CA VAL A 141 -1.94 8.24 11.41
C VAL A 141 -2.05 9.67 11.93
N GLY A 142 -3.28 10.19 12.08
CA GLY A 142 -3.51 11.51 12.67
C GLY A 142 -3.05 11.59 14.12
N ASP A 143 -3.21 10.53 14.91
CA ASP A 143 -2.70 10.48 16.29
C ASP A 143 -1.17 10.49 16.30
N LEU A 144 -0.51 9.72 15.40
CA LEU A 144 0.95 9.77 15.23
C LEU A 144 1.45 11.18 14.91
N LEU A 145 0.79 11.86 13.97
CA LEU A 145 1.18 13.21 13.54
C LEU A 145 1.03 14.28 14.63
N ARG A 146 0.24 14.04 15.68
CA ARG A 146 0.10 14.91 16.84
C ARG A 146 1.20 14.74 17.88
N LEU A 147 1.90 13.61 17.86
CA LEU A 147 2.95 13.34 18.83
C LEU A 147 4.21 14.16 18.50
N PRO A 148 4.98 14.59 19.53
CA PRO A 148 6.26 15.27 19.31
C PRO A 148 7.22 14.39 18.50
N ARG A 149 7.84 14.96 17.46
CA ARG A 149 8.73 14.24 16.54
C ARG A 149 9.89 13.53 17.26
N ASP A 150 10.51 14.20 18.25
CA ASP A 150 11.59 13.62 19.04
C ASP A 150 11.13 12.40 19.86
N GLY A 151 9.91 12.44 20.35
CA GLY A 151 9.28 11.33 21.06
C GLY A 151 9.04 10.14 20.14
N LEU A 152 8.61 10.38 18.88
CA LEU A 152 8.44 9.36 17.87
C LEU A 152 9.79 8.75 17.48
N ALA A 153 10.81 9.57 17.22
CA ALA A 153 12.15 9.11 16.85
C ALA A 153 12.78 8.21 17.93
N ARG A 154 12.64 8.58 19.21
CA ARG A 154 13.18 7.79 20.34
C ARG A 154 12.49 6.44 20.50
N ARG A 155 11.19 6.35 20.22
CA ARG A 155 10.38 5.14 20.49
C ARG A 155 10.31 4.20 19.29
N PHE A 156 10.17 4.74 18.09
CA PHE A 156 9.97 4.00 16.85
C PHE A 156 11.18 4.01 15.91
N GLY A 157 12.20 4.81 16.23
CA GLY A 157 13.33 5.06 15.37
C GLY A 157 13.09 6.22 14.39
N PRO A 158 14.20 6.77 13.81
CA PRO A 158 14.13 7.90 12.88
C PRO A 158 13.40 7.54 11.56
N ASP A 159 13.40 6.27 11.18
CA ASP A 159 12.77 5.81 9.94
C ASP A 159 11.28 6.10 9.88
N LEU A 160 10.57 6.09 11.01
CA LEU A 160 9.17 6.45 11.06
C LEU A 160 8.95 7.90 10.65
N LEU A 161 9.82 8.82 11.08
CA LEU A 161 9.72 10.23 10.69
C LEU A 161 9.91 10.41 9.19
N ILE A 162 10.89 9.71 8.61
CA ILE A 162 11.13 9.70 7.16
C ILE A 162 9.90 9.14 6.42
N GLN A 163 9.28 8.07 6.93
CA GLN A 163 8.06 7.52 6.34
C GLN A 163 6.89 8.51 6.39
N LEU A 164 6.70 9.22 7.51
CA LEU A 164 5.68 10.26 7.64
C LEU A 164 5.92 11.44 6.70
N ASP A 165 7.18 11.86 6.56
CA ASP A 165 7.56 12.94 5.65
C ASP A 165 7.38 12.52 4.16
N ARG A 166 7.71 11.29 3.79
CA ARG A 166 7.42 10.71 2.47
C ARG A 166 5.93 10.62 2.21
N LEU A 167 5.16 10.22 3.22
CA LEU A 167 3.71 10.13 3.14
C LEU A 167 3.08 11.48 2.75
N LEU A 168 3.52 12.56 3.39
CA LEU A 168 3.03 13.91 3.14
C LEU A 168 3.70 14.61 1.93
N GLY A 169 4.74 13.99 1.36
CA GLY A 169 5.49 14.55 0.24
C GLY A 169 6.54 15.60 0.62
N HIS A 170 6.93 15.64 1.90
CA HIS A 170 7.98 16.53 2.41
C HIS A 170 9.39 15.96 2.20
N PHE A 171 9.50 14.66 1.94
CA PHE A 171 10.76 13.97 1.69
C PHE A 171 10.68 13.11 0.42
N PRO A 172 11.77 13.01 -0.39
CA PRO A 172 11.79 12.14 -1.57
C PRO A 172 11.53 10.68 -1.22
N ASP A 173 10.74 10.00 -2.04
CA ASP A 173 10.43 8.57 -1.92
C ASP A 173 10.79 7.84 -3.23
N PRO A 174 12.12 7.68 -3.53
CA PRO A 174 12.57 7.02 -4.74
C PRO A 174 12.11 5.57 -4.77
N GLN A 175 11.59 5.12 -5.91
CA GLN A 175 11.07 3.78 -6.11
C GLN A 175 12.02 2.98 -7.01
N ILE A 176 12.14 1.68 -6.72
CA ILE A 176 12.91 0.75 -7.55
C ILE A 176 11.99 0.26 -8.66
N VAL A 177 12.32 0.64 -9.89
CA VAL A 177 11.52 0.25 -11.06
C VAL A 177 11.71 -1.23 -11.38
N PHE A 178 10.60 -1.94 -11.50
CA PHE A 178 10.56 -3.33 -11.92
C PHE A 178 10.98 -3.45 -13.39
N LYS A 179 11.96 -4.30 -13.66
CA LYS A 179 12.39 -4.66 -15.02
C LYS A 179 11.90 -6.08 -15.32
N PRO A 180 10.97 -6.25 -16.29
CA PRO A 180 10.57 -7.58 -16.71
C PRO A 180 11.77 -8.33 -17.30
N MET A 181 11.93 -9.60 -16.95
CA MET A 181 12.90 -10.45 -17.65
C MET A 181 12.38 -10.70 -19.06
N LEU A 182 13.08 -10.18 -20.07
CA LEU A 182 12.84 -10.52 -21.45
C LEU A 182 13.23 -12.00 -21.61
N ARG A 183 12.27 -12.87 -21.82
CA ARG A 183 12.54 -14.21 -22.33
C ARG A 183 12.57 -14.09 -23.86
N PHE A 184 13.76 -14.22 -24.42
CA PHE A 184 13.94 -14.46 -25.85
C PHE A 184 13.63 -15.90 -26.17
#